data_7d2e729a2a0b98a28f6e754070b64d83
#
_entry.id   7d2e729a2a0b98a28f6e754070b64d83
#
_cell.length_a   1.000
_cell.length_b   1.000
_cell.length_c   1.000
_cell.angle_alpha   90.00
_cell.angle_beta   90.00
_cell.angle_gamma   90.00
#
_symmetry.space_group_name_H-M   'P 1'
#
loop_
_entity.id
_entity.type
_entity.pdbx_description
1 polymer ?
#
loop_
_entity_poly.entity_id
_entity_poly.type
_entity_poly.pdbx_seq_one_letter_code
_entity_poly.pdbx_strand_id
1 'polypeptide(L)'
;MIEVTMYTTTTCPYCRNAKRLLDAKGIAYKEIDVRSVDVKNEMVSRSGRRTVPQIFFGNWHVGGFDDLAQLESEGGIDQVLNPRMAG
;
A
#
# COMPACT_ATOMS: atom_id res chain seq x y z
N MET A 1 3.90 -14.78 6.28
CA MET A 1 4.28 -13.49 5.67
C MET A 1 3.01 -12.67 5.43
N ILE A 2 3.05 -11.39 5.75
CA ILE A 2 1.88 -10.51 5.59
C ILE A 2 1.73 -10.14 4.11
N GLU A 3 0.52 -10.28 3.58
CA GLU A 3 0.23 -9.90 2.21
C GLU A 3 0.10 -8.38 2.11
N VAL A 4 0.76 -7.79 1.11
CA VAL A 4 0.63 -6.36 0.81
C VAL A 4 -0.37 -6.19 -0.33
N THR A 5 -1.35 -5.34 -0.14
CA THR A 5 -2.38 -5.03 -1.14
C THR A 5 -2.38 -3.54 -1.42
N MET A 6 -2.45 -3.16 -2.70
CA MET A 6 -2.49 -1.76 -3.10
C MET A 6 -3.61 -1.54 -4.11
N TYR A 7 -4.52 -0.62 -3.78
CA TYR A 7 -5.55 -0.15 -4.71
C TYR A 7 -4.97 1.02 -5.51
N THR A 8 -5.05 0.94 -6.83
CA THR A 8 -4.40 1.91 -7.72
C THR A 8 -5.28 2.30 -8.90
N THR A 9 -4.85 3.32 -9.63
CA THR A 9 -5.33 3.61 -10.99
C THR A 9 -4.13 3.70 -11.93
N THR A 10 -4.38 3.55 -13.23
CA THR A 10 -3.30 3.51 -14.22
C THR A 10 -2.60 4.84 -14.43
N THR A 11 -3.23 5.95 -14.04
CA THR A 11 -2.71 7.30 -14.30
C THR A 11 -2.26 8.03 -13.06
N CYS A 12 -2.12 7.35 -11.95
CA CYS A 12 -1.80 7.98 -10.67
C CYS A 12 -0.28 8.03 -10.43
N PRO A 13 0.33 9.24 -10.37
CA PRO A 13 1.77 9.35 -10.08
C PRO A 13 2.14 8.83 -8.70
N TYR A 14 1.29 9.05 -7.70
CA TYR A 14 1.55 8.57 -6.34
C TYR A 14 1.51 7.04 -6.27
N CYS A 15 0.66 6.40 -7.08
CA CYS A 15 0.65 4.95 -7.19
C CYS A 15 1.98 4.43 -7.73
N ARG A 16 2.53 5.10 -8.73
CA ARG A 16 3.84 4.74 -9.30
C ARG A 16 4.94 4.89 -8.25
N ASN A 17 4.91 5.96 -7.48
CA ASN A 17 5.89 6.18 -6.42
C ASN A 17 5.82 5.10 -5.35
N ALA A 18 4.62 4.70 -4.97
CA ALA A 18 4.43 3.62 -3.99
C ALA A 18 4.96 2.30 -4.52
N LYS A 19 4.70 1.99 -5.79
CA LYS A 19 5.22 0.78 -6.43
C LYS A 19 6.74 0.77 -6.46
N ARG A 20 7.36 1.90 -6.82
CA ARG A 20 8.82 2.02 -6.84
C ARG A 20 9.42 1.77 -5.47
N LEU A 21 8.79 2.29 -4.44
CA LEU A 21 9.28 2.11 -3.07
C LEU A 21 9.26 0.63 -2.69
N LEU A 22 8.14 -0.04 -2.92
CA LEU A 22 8.01 -1.46 -2.59
C LEU A 22 8.94 -2.32 -3.45
N ASP A 23 9.04 -2.01 -4.75
CA ASP A 23 9.95 -2.72 -5.66
C ASP A 23 11.40 -2.57 -5.22
N ALA A 24 11.81 -1.37 -4.84
CA ALA A 24 13.18 -1.11 -4.39
C ALA A 24 13.52 -1.89 -3.13
N LYS A 25 12.52 -2.20 -2.31
CA LYS A 25 12.70 -2.99 -1.09
C LYS A 25 12.53 -4.49 -1.34
N GLY A 26 12.22 -4.89 -2.56
CA GLY A 26 11.99 -6.31 -2.87
C GLY A 26 10.70 -6.87 -2.29
N ILE A 27 9.71 -6.01 -2.03
CA ILE A 27 8.45 -6.42 -1.43
C ILE A 27 7.42 -6.68 -2.51
N ALA A 28 6.92 -7.92 -2.57
CA ALA A 28 5.83 -8.28 -3.48
C ALA A 28 4.51 -7.71 -2.97
N TYR A 29 3.65 -7.29 -3.88
CA TYR A 29 2.34 -6.77 -3.53
C TYR A 29 1.31 -7.18 -4.57
N LYS A 30 0.05 -7.24 -4.12
CA LYS A 30 -1.09 -7.45 -4.99
C LYS A 30 -1.67 -6.09 -5.36
N GLU A 31 -1.75 -5.82 -6.66
CA GLU A 31 -2.30 -4.56 -7.15
C GLU A 31 -3.74 -4.77 -7.60
N ILE A 32 -4.64 -3.90 -7.14
CA ILE A 32 -6.06 -3.93 -7.49
C ILE A 32 -6.41 -2.61 -8.17
N ASP A 33 -6.80 -2.68 -9.44
CA ASP A 33 -7.19 -1.50 -10.21
C ASP A 33 -8.63 -1.10 -9.84
N VAL A 34 -8.83 0.18 -9.50
CA VAL A 34 -10.14 0.67 -9.05
C VAL A 34 -10.96 1.25 -10.19
N ARG A 35 -10.96 0.60 -11.36
CA ARG A 35 -11.77 1.05 -12.50
C ARG A 35 -13.25 0.91 -12.28
N SER A 36 -13.68 -0.19 -11.64
CA SER A 36 -15.09 -0.43 -11.43
C SER A 36 -15.59 0.27 -10.19
N VAL A 37 -16.88 0.62 -10.21
CA VAL A 37 -17.55 1.23 -9.05
C VAL A 37 -17.51 0.28 -7.85
N ASP A 38 -17.69 -1.01 -8.10
CA ASP A 38 -17.69 -2.02 -7.03
C ASP A 38 -16.33 -2.08 -6.31
N VAL A 39 -15.24 -2.08 -7.08
CA VAL A 39 -13.90 -2.11 -6.49
C VAL A 39 -13.61 -0.81 -5.76
N LYS A 40 -14.02 0.32 -6.32
CA LYS A 40 -13.85 1.61 -5.65
C LYS A 40 -14.62 1.64 -4.33
N ASN A 41 -15.84 1.14 -4.32
CA ASN A 41 -16.64 1.06 -3.09
C ASN A 41 -15.99 0.14 -2.06
N GLU A 42 -15.39 -0.97 -2.49
CA GLU A 42 -14.64 -1.84 -1.60
C GLU A 42 -13.46 -1.10 -0.96
N MET A 43 -12.70 -0.36 -1.77
CA MET A 43 -11.58 0.44 -1.26
C MET A 43 -12.05 1.47 -0.25
N VAL A 44 -13.11 2.21 -0.55
CA VAL A 44 -13.67 3.22 0.35
C VAL A 44 -14.13 2.58 1.65
N SER A 45 -14.81 1.43 1.55
CA SER A 45 -15.30 0.71 2.72
C SER A 45 -14.15 0.26 3.62
N ARG A 46 -13.06 -0.23 3.04
CA ARG A 46 -11.92 -0.72 3.81
C ARG A 46 -11.03 0.39 4.35
N SER A 47 -10.85 1.47 3.59
CA SER A 47 -9.88 2.52 3.93
C SER A 47 -10.52 3.77 4.54
N GLY A 48 -11.80 3.99 4.30
CA GLY A 48 -12.45 5.25 4.64
C GLY A 48 -12.04 6.40 3.74
N ARG A 49 -11.32 6.13 2.65
CA ARG A 49 -10.81 7.16 1.75
C ARG A 49 -11.18 6.86 0.31
N ARG A 50 -11.26 7.91 -0.51
CA ARG A 50 -11.62 7.81 -1.93
C ARG A 50 -10.43 7.98 -2.86
N THR A 51 -9.25 8.25 -2.31
CA THR A 51 -8.03 8.52 -3.10
C THR A 51 -7.23 7.25 -3.31
N VAL A 52 -6.37 7.27 -4.32
CA VAL A 52 -5.40 6.21 -4.60
C VAL A 52 -3.99 6.79 -4.50
N PRO A 53 -3.00 6.00 -4.16
CA PRO A 53 -3.10 4.59 -3.76
C PRO A 53 -3.66 4.44 -2.35
N GLN A 54 -4.24 3.26 -2.06
CA GLN A 54 -4.57 2.85 -0.70
C GLN A 54 -3.87 1.52 -0.45
N ILE A 55 -3.04 1.47 0.57
CA ILE A 55 -2.11 0.36 0.81
C ILE A 55 -2.47 -0.32 2.12
N PHE A 56 -2.48 -1.65 2.08
CA PHE A 56 -2.78 -2.48 3.26
C PHE A 56 -1.68 -3.49 3.46
N PHE A 57 -1.24 -3.66 4.71
CA PHE A 57 -0.37 -4.74 5.14
C PHE A 57 -1.25 -5.73 5.91
N GLY A 58 -1.69 -6.80 5.22
CA GLY A 58 -2.71 -7.68 5.78
C GLY A 58 -4.00 -6.90 5.98
N ASN A 59 -4.50 -6.87 7.20
CA ASN A 59 -5.70 -6.11 7.55
C ASN A 59 -5.41 -4.68 8.02
N TRP A 60 -4.14 -4.32 8.14
CA TRP A 60 -3.76 -3.00 8.60
C TRP A 60 -3.73 -2.00 7.45
N HIS A 61 -4.50 -0.93 7.58
CA HIS A 61 -4.54 0.13 6.58
C HIS A 61 -3.36 1.09 6.80
N VAL A 62 -2.37 1.03 5.91
CA VAL A 62 -1.23 1.96 5.95
C VAL A 62 -1.66 3.34 5.50
N GLY A 63 -2.37 3.44 4.39
CA GLY A 63 -2.84 4.70 3.82
C GLY A 63 -2.35 4.90 2.40
N GLY A 64 -2.07 6.16 2.04
CA GLY A 64 -1.55 6.52 0.73
C GLY A 64 -0.02 6.47 0.67
N PHE A 65 0.52 7.06 -0.42
CA PHE A 65 1.97 7.07 -0.60
C PHE A 65 2.69 7.83 0.52
N ASP A 66 2.16 8.99 0.93
CA ASP A 66 2.79 9.79 1.98
C ASP A 66 2.90 8.99 3.28
N ASP A 67 1.83 8.25 3.61
CA ASP A 67 1.82 7.40 4.80
C ASP A 67 2.85 6.28 4.68
N LEU A 68 2.95 5.67 3.50
CA LEU A 68 3.91 4.61 3.24
C LEU A 68 5.35 5.13 3.34
N ALA A 69 5.61 6.30 2.75
CA ALA A 69 6.94 6.91 2.77
C ALA A 69 7.36 7.27 4.21
N GLN A 70 6.43 7.78 4.99
CA GLN A 70 6.71 8.10 6.38
C GLN A 70 7.00 6.83 7.18
N LEU A 71 6.22 5.78 6.98
CA LEU A 71 6.45 4.50 7.62
C LEU A 71 7.84 3.97 7.29
N GLU A 72 8.26 4.09 6.02
CA GLU A 72 9.58 3.66 5.60
C GLU A 72 10.68 4.48 6.29
N SER A 73 10.51 5.79 6.40
CA SER A 73 11.50 6.66 7.03
C SER A 73 11.72 6.30 8.50
N GLU A 74 10.73 5.69 9.12
CA GLU A 74 10.79 5.24 10.52
C GLU A 74 11.25 3.78 10.64
N GLY A 75 11.56 3.12 9.52
CA GLY A 75 11.91 1.70 9.53
C GLY A 75 10.72 0.78 9.76
N GLY A 76 9.49 1.32 9.72
CA GLY A 76 8.30 0.58 10.09
C GLY A 76 7.86 -0.48 9.10
N ILE A 77 8.19 -0.29 7.81
CA ILE A 77 7.84 -1.29 6.80
C ILE A 77 8.52 -2.62 7.13
N ASP A 78 9.82 -2.58 7.39
CA ASP A 78 10.57 -3.79 7.71
C ASP A 78 10.10 -4.40 9.03
N GLN A 79 9.77 -3.56 10.02
CA GLN A 79 9.28 -4.05 11.31
C GLN A 79 7.96 -4.80 11.17
N VAL A 80 7.06 -4.33 10.31
CA VAL A 80 5.75 -4.97 10.13
C VAL A 80 5.86 -6.21 9.26
N LEU A 81 6.58 -6.13 8.14
CA LEU A 81 6.63 -7.21 7.15
C LEU A 81 7.68 -8.27 7.49
N ASN A 82 8.78 -7.87 8.10
CA ASN A 82 9.89 -8.76 8.46
C ASN A 82 10.37 -8.48 9.87
N PRO A 83 9.58 -8.81 10.90
CA PRO A 83 9.98 -8.50 12.28
C PRO A 83 11.33 -9.10 12.68
N ARG A 84 11.71 -10.22 12.07
CA ARG A 84 12.99 -10.89 12.37
C ARG A 84 14.20 -10.11 11.88
N MET A 85 14.01 -9.25 10.86
CA MET A 85 15.10 -8.47 10.28
C MET A 85 15.21 -7.08 10.90
N ALA A 86 14.20 -6.67 11.62
CA ALA A 86 14.11 -5.33 12.20
C ALA A 86 14.86 -5.21 13.53
N GLY A 87 15.29 -6.32 14.04
CA GLY A 87 16.02 -6.34 15.29
C GLY A 87 17.51 -6.24 15.10
#